data_3edb419c2100c5c18f27b74530acca95
#
_entry.id   3edb419c2100c5c18f27b74530acca95
#
_cell.length_a   1.000
_cell.length_b   1.000
_cell.length_c   1.000
_cell.angle_alpha   90.00
_cell.angle_beta   90.00
_cell.angle_gamma   90.00
#
_symmetry.space_group_name_H-M   'P 1'
#
loop_
_entity.id
_entity.type
_entity.pdbx_description
1 polymer ?
#
loop_
_entity_poly.entity_id
_entity_poly.type
_entity_poly.pdbx_seq_one_letter_code
_entity_poly.pdbx_strand_id
1 'polypeptide(L)'
;MALLLTWPLEAGHKIVLAECDPDGGAILPGALQGTMANSHGLRNLALAGRQGQLGEAFWRQLVDVTDAGSRDRLVLPGLYDPAHASSLGPVWEQLANLFTGIEQYQHDVIVDLGRRGAVGPSSVLAQRADVVLMVTRNSLRGLQSAQVRLAALRDQLGGAAQIGLVLVEGGPFGRDEIQRTLQAEVVAVLPWQPEQAAVLSDGAEQPRRFEQGELMRAARTSTTRLRQMIATRRSRLGQPAAGGREASGAR
;
A
#
# COMPACT_ATOMS: atom_id res chain seq x y z
N MET A 1 -5.02 4.65 -2.64
CA MET A 1 -6.44 4.52 -3.07
C MET A 1 -6.60 3.85 -4.44
N ALA A 2 -6.05 4.35 -5.56
CA ALA A 2 -6.25 3.73 -6.88
C ALA A 2 -5.90 2.23 -6.92
N LEU A 3 -4.77 1.81 -6.35
CA LEU A 3 -4.39 0.40 -6.27
C LEU A 3 -5.35 -0.42 -5.39
N LEU A 4 -5.83 0.13 -4.28
CA LEU A 4 -6.83 -0.53 -3.44
C LEU A 4 -8.11 -0.83 -4.24
N LEU A 5 -8.65 0.18 -4.93
CA LEU A 5 -9.91 0.06 -5.65
C LEU A 5 -9.82 -0.86 -6.88
N THR A 6 -8.63 -0.99 -7.47
CA THR A 6 -8.41 -1.81 -8.66
C THR A 6 -7.74 -3.15 -8.37
N TRP A 7 -7.44 -3.46 -7.11
CA TRP A 7 -6.81 -4.73 -6.75
C TRP A 7 -7.69 -5.90 -7.16
N PRO A 8 -7.17 -6.86 -7.93
CA PRO A 8 -7.94 -8.01 -8.35
C PRO A 8 -8.19 -8.94 -7.16
N LEU A 9 -9.45 -9.12 -6.80
CA LEU A 9 -9.86 -10.00 -5.71
C LEU A 9 -10.35 -11.33 -6.28
N GLU A 10 -9.88 -12.41 -5.69
CA GLU A 10 -10.46 -13.74 -5.87
C GLU A 10 -11.67 -13.91 -4.95
N ALA A 11 -12.51 -14.90 -5.22
CA ALA A 11 -13.72 -15.13 -4.41
C ALA A 11 -13.36 -15.32 -2.93
N GLY A 12 -13.94 -14.50 -2.08
CA GLY A 12 -13.70 -14.51 -0.63
C GLY A 12 -12.45 -13.76 -0.17
N HIS A 13 -11.56 -13.36 -1.07
CA HIS A 13 -10.41 -12.52 -0.75
C HIS A 13 -10.79 -11.05 -0.60
N LYS A 14 -10.08 -10.36 0.27
CA LYS A 14 -10.26 -8.95 0.60
C LYS A 14 -8.92 -8.23 0.55
N ILE A 15 -8.96 -6.91 0.62
CA ILE A 15 -7.73 -6.11 0.67
C ILE A 15 -7.84 -4.98 1.69
N VAL A 16 -6.74 -4.72 2.36
CA VAL A 16 -6.58 -3.59 3.29
C VAL A 16 -5.55 -2.62 2.73
N LEU A 17 -5.86 -1.34 2.72
CA LEU A 17 -4.89 -0.26 2.61
C LEU A 17 -4.60 0.26 4.02
N ALA A 18 -3.38 0.05 4.52
CA ALA A 18 -2.94 0.55 5.80
C ALA A 18 -2.10 1.82 5.61
N GLU A 19 -2.58 2.94 6.10
CA GLU A 19 -1.88 4.23 6.04
C GLU A 19 -0.93 4.33 7.24
N CYS A 20 0.34 3.98 7.02
CA CYS A 20 1.38 3.86 8.04
C CYS A 20 2.45 4.98 7.91
N ASP A 21 2.11 6.10 7.29
CA ASP A 21 2.98 7.28 7.19
C ASP A 21 3.16 7.91 8.58
N PRO A 22 4.40 7.97 9.12
CA PRO A 22 4.64 8.65 10.39
C PRO A 22 4.46 10.17 10.33
N ASP A 23 4.46 10.75 9.13
CA ASP A 23 4.25 12.18 8.93
C ASP A 23 2.75 12.57 8.90
N GLY A 24 1.84 11.60 9.02
CA GLY A 24 0.39 11.79 9.10
C GLY A 24 -0.40 11.14 7.98
N GLY A 25 -1.66 10.86 8.23
CA GLY A 25 -2.59 10.28 7.28
C GLY A 25 -3.35 11.34 6.46
N ALA A 26 -3.61 11.03 5.21
CA ALA A 26 -4.34 11.89 4.29
C ALA A 26 -5.71 11.33 3.87
N ILE A 27 -5.96 10.04 4.07
CA ILE A 27 -7.18 9.38 3.60
C ILE A 27 -8.41 9.87 4.36
N LEU A 28 -8.31 9.97 5.69
CA LEU A 28 -9.43 10.39 6.51
C LEU A 28 -9.88 11.84 6.21
N PRO A 29 -9.00 12.85 6.21
CA PRO A 29 -9.38 14.20 5.87
C PRO A 29 -9.65 14.40 4.37
N GLY A 30 -8.99 13.67 3.50
CA GLY A 30 -9.08 13.77 2.05
C GLY A 30 -10.20 12.90 1.47
N ALA A 31 -9.89 11.69 1.06
CA ALA A 31 -10.83 10.79 0.37
C ALA A 31 -12.14 10.55 1.15
N LEU A 32 -12.08 10.50 2.48
CA LEU A 32 -13.24 10.31 3.35
C LEU A 32 -13.84 11.64 3.86
N GLN A 33 -13.31 12.78 3.41
CA GLN A 33 -13.83 14.14 3.71
C GLN A 33 -14.10 14.42 5.20
N GLY A 34 -13.35 13.78 6.09
CA GLY A 34 -13.54 13.90 7.53
C GLY A 34 -14.91 13.42 8.04
N THR A 35 -15.66 12.67 7.23
CA THR A 35 -17.02 12.19 7.57
C THR A 35 -17.04 11.23 8.76
N MET A 36 -15.88 10.65 9.08
CA MET A 36 -15.74 9.79 10.25
C MET A 36 -15.00 10.53 11.37
N ALA A 37 -15.57 10.45 12.58
CA ALA A 37 -14.87 10.94 13.77
C ALA A 37 -13.51 10.26 13.91
N ASN A 38 -12.55 10.89 14.60
CA ASN A 38 -11.19 10.35 14.89
C ASN A 38 -11.23 9.06 15.78
N SER A 39 -12.29 8.29 15.64
CA SER A 39 -12.56 7.04 16.37
C SER A 39 -11.87 5.83 15.75
N HIS A 40 -11.33 5.96 14.52
CA HIS A 40 -10.67 4.88 13.79
C HIS A 40 -9.23 5.29 13.43
N GLY A 41 -8.35 4.30 13.29
CA GLY A 41 -7.01 4.48 12.77
C GLY A 41 -5.87 4.04 13.70
N LEU A 42 -4.65 4.30 13.25
CA LEU A 42 -3.40 3.86 13.90
C LEU A 42 -3.26 4.30 15.35
N ARG A 43 -3.73 5.49 15.71
CA ARG A 43 -3.63 6.00 17.08
C ARG A 43 -4.22 5.03 18.10
N ASN A 44 -5.37 4.43 17.78
CA ASN A 44 -6.06 3.53 18.69
C ASN A 44 -5.32 2.19 18.85
N LEU A 45 -4.49 1.81 17.88
CA LEU A 45 -3.65 0.63 17.96
C LEU A 45 -2.48 0.78 18.94
N ALA A 46 -2.04 2.02 19.23
CA ALA A 46 -0.95 2.26 20.16
C ALA A 46 -1.26 1.74 21.58
N LEU A 47 -2.50 1.94 22.05
CA LEU A 47 -2.95 1.43 23.34
C LEU A 47 -3.15 -0.08 23.30
N ALA A 48 -3.85 -0.59 22.30
CA ALA A 48 -4.13 -2.01 22.14
C ALA A 48 -2.84 -2.84 22.00
N GLY A 49 -1.82 -2.30 21.29
CA GLY A 49 -0.52 -2.93 21.16
C GLY A 49 0.20 -3.13 22.50
N ARG A 50 0.10 -2.14 23.41
CA ARG A 50 0.67 -2.26 24.77
C ARG A 50 -0.05 -3.30 25.64
N GLN A 51 -1.32 -3.57 25.34
CA GLN A 51 -2.16 -4.53 26.05
C GLN A 51 -2.14 -5.94 25.44
N GLY A 52 -1.37 -6.16 24.36
CA GLY A 52 -1.34 -7.43 23.63
C GLY A 52 -2.63 -7.74 22.83
N GLN A 53 -3.48 -6.75 22.60
CA GLN A 53 -4.78 -6.88 21.93
C GLN A 53 -4.79 -6.30 20.51
N LEU A 54 -3.62 -6.11 19.90
CA LEU A 54 -3.52 -5.43 18.60
C LEU A 54 -4.31 -6.14 17.50
N GLY A 55 -4.28 -7.48 17.46
CA GLY A 55 -4.96 -8.24 16.41
C GLY A 55 -6.48 -7.97 16.37
N GLU A 56 -7.16 -8.05 17.51
CA GLU A 56 -8.59 -7.75 17.58
C GLU A 56 -8.88 -6.27 17.34
N ALA A 57 -8.04 -5.39 17.89
CA ALA A 57 -8.20 -3.95 17.72
C ALA A 57 -8.05 -3.55 16.26
N PHE A 58 -7.12 -4.15 15.54
CA PHE A 58 -6.88 -3.88 14.11
C PHE A 58 -8.16 -3.99 13.28
N TRP A 59 -8.87 -5.10 13.39
CA TRP A 59 -10.10 -5.33 12.61
C TRP A 59 -11.20 -4.32 12.91
N ARG A 60 -11.25 -3.82 14.15
CA ARG A 60 -12.22 -2.78 14.57
C ARG A 60 -11.86 -1.38 14.06
N GLN A 61 -10.60 -1.15 13.69
CA GLN A 61 -10.15 0.15 13.17
C GLN A 61 -10.32 0.29 11.65
N LEU A 62 -10.72 -0.79 10.97
CA LEU A 62 -10.86 -0.78 9.52
C LEU A 62 -12.17 -0.13 9.08
N VAL A 63 -12.06 0.77 8.11
CA VAL A 63 -13.17 1.45 7.45
C VAL A 63 -13.44 0.79 6.11
N ASP A 64 -14.70 0.44 5.85
CA ASP A 64 -15.13 -0.03 4.54
C ASP A 64 -15.25 1.14 3.56
N VAL A 65 -14.60 1.03 2.40
CA VAL A 65 -14.67 2.03 1.34
C VAL A 65 -15.48 1.54 0.13
N THR A 66 -16.26 0.48 0.31
CA THR A 66 -17.18 -0.03 -0.71
C THR A 66 -18.61 0.46 -0.46
N ASP A 67 -19.27 0.93 -1.50
CA ASP A 67 -20.65 1.44 -1.40
C ASP A 67 -21.67 0.37 -0.99
N ALA A 68 -21.36 -0.89 -1.27
CA ALA A 68 -22.25 -2.02 -1.01
C ALA A 68 -22.13 -2.61 0.41
N GLY A 69 -21.23 -2.09 1.25
CA GLY A 69 -20.97 -2.67 2.58
C GLY A 69 -20.39 -4.10 2.53
N SER A 70 -19.80 -4.49 1.39
CA SER A 70 -19.23 -5.83 1.19
C SER A 70 -18.00 -6.11 2.04
N ARG A 71 -17.36 -5.05 2.54
CA ARG A 71 -16.11 -5.10 3.29
C ARG A 71 -14.95 -5.79 2.54
N ASP A 72 -14.98 -5.72 1.22
CA ASP A 72 -13.93 -6.31 0.38
C ASP A 72 -12.70 -5.42 0.25
N ARG A 73 -12.88 -4.11 0.45
CA ARG A 73 -11.86 -3.09 0.36
C ARG A 73 -11.90 -2.23 1.60
N LEU A 74 -10.90 -2.40 2.42
CA LEU A 74 -10.84 -1.80 3.75
C LEU A 74 -9.68 -0.81 3.84
N VAL A 75 -9.81 0.20 4.67
CA VAL A 75 -8.76 1.18 4.96
C VAL A 75 -8.50 1.21 6.46
N LEU A 76 -7.25 1.13 6.85
CA LEU A 76 -6.78 1.55 8.17
C LEU A 76 -6.32 3.00 8.05
N PRO A 77 -7.07 3.98 8.58
CA PRO A 77 -6.65 5.37 8.53
C PRO A 77 -5.37 5.61 9.32
N GLY A 78 -4.54 6.51 8.82
CA GLY A 78 -3.28 6.89 9.43
C GLY A 78 -3.43 7.76 10.68
N LEU A 79 -2.32 8.40 11.04
CA LEU A 79 -2.32 9.37 12.13
C LEU A 79 -2.96 10.68 11.68
N TYR A 80 -3.91 11.18 12.45
CA TYR A 80 -4.43 12.52 12.27
C TYR A 80 -3.39 13.59 12.67
N ASP A 81 -2.65 13.32 13.76
CA ASP A 81 -1.61 14.21 14.28
C ASP A 81 -0.26 13.46 14.29
N PRO A 82 0.73 13.93 13.52
CA PRO A 82 2.07 13.35 13.48
C PRO A 82 2.77 13.28 14.85
N ALA A 83 2.40 14.14 15.80
CA ALA A 83 2.95 14.12 17.16
C ALA A 83 2.74 12.76 17.87
N HIS A 84 1.72 12.00 17.45
CA HIS A 84 1.47 10.67 18.00
C HIS A 84 2.36 9.56 17.41
N ALA A 85 3.16 9.84 16.37
CA ALA A 85 4.02 8.83 15.73
C ALA A 85 5.00 8.15 16.70
N SER A 86 5.51 8.89 17.67
CA SER A 86 6.42 8.36 18.71
C SER A 86 5.77 7.26 19.58
N SER A 87 4.45 7.30 19.76
CA SER A 87 3.72 6.31 20.54
C SER A 87 3.56 4.96 19.83
N LEU A 88 3.80 4.91 18.51
CA LEU A 88 3.65 3.72 17.67
C LEU A 88 4.89 2.83 17.62
N GLY A 89 6.01 3.20 18.24
CA GLY A 89 7.24 2.40 18.20
C GLY A 89 7.02 0.90 18.42
N PRO A 90 6.37 0.47 19.50
CA PRO A 90 6.08 -0.94 19.75
C PRO A 90 5.05 -1.57 18.81
N VAL A 91 4.26 -0.75 18.12
CA VAL A 91 3.15 -1.20 17.26
C VAL A 91 3.65 -1.66 15.89
N TRP A 92 4.74 -1.07 15.39
CA TRP A 92 5.25 -1.38 14.06
C TRP A 92 5.64 -2.85 13.88
N GLU A 93 6.34 -3.43 14.85
CA GLU A 93 6.68 -4.85 14.82
C GLU A 93 5.44 -5.75 14.88
N GLN A 94 4.46 -5.39 15.71
CA GLN A 94 3.22 -6.15 15.82
C GLN A 94 2.39 -6.08 14.54
N LEU A 95 2.31 -4.89 13.90
CA LEU A 95 1.68 -4.72 12.59
C LEU A 95 2.41 -5.49 11.50
N ALA A 96 3.74 -5.47 11.50
CA ALA A 96 4.53 -6.23 10.54
C ALA A 96 4.27 -7.74 10.67
N ASN A 97 4.18 -8.28 11.88
CA ASN A 97 3.79 -9.66 12.14
C ASN A 97 2.38 -9.97 11.64
N LEU A 98 1.42 -9.08 11.95
CA LEU A 98 0.03 -9.23 11.51
C LEU A 98 -0.06 -9.22 9.98
N PHE A 99 0.61 -8.29 9.31
CA PHE A 99 0.57 -8.16 7.85
C PHE A 99 1.26 -9.32 7.13
N THR A 100 2.33 -9.85 7.69
CA THR A 100 2.97 -11.06 7.15
C THR A 100 2.05 -12.27 7.22
N GLY A 101 1.22 -12.37 8.25
CA GLY A 101 0.25 -13.46 8.45
C GLY A 101 -1.17 -13.15 7.95
N ILE A 102 -1.42 -11.98 7.34
CA ILE A 102 -2.78 -11.51 7.03
C ILE A 102 -3.50 -12.40 5.99
N GLU A 103 -2.73 -13.10 5.18
CA GLU A 103 -3.23 -14.03 4.17
C GLU A 103 -4.04 -15.20 4.77
N GLN A 104 -3.72 -15.64 5.99
CA GLN A 104 -4.51 -16.65 6.70
C GLN A 104 -5.96 -16.20 6.95
N TYR A 105 -6.21 -14.90 6.92
CA TYR A 105 -7.53 -14.28 7.02
C TYR A 105 -8.12 -13.94 5.64
N GLN A 106 -7.52 -14.45 4.56
CA GLN A 106 -7.92 -14.18 3.17
C GLN A 106 -7.85 -12.68 2.82
N HIS A 107 -6.83 -11.99 3.30
CA HIS A 107 -6.61 -10.59 2.98
C HIS A 107 -5.23 -10.37 2.36
N ASP A 108 -5.18 -9.46 1.40
CA ASP A 108 -3.96 -8.79 0.97
C ASP A 108 -3.81 -7.47 1.73
N VAL A 109 -2.60 -6.92 1.79
CA VAL A 109 -2.37 -5.62 2.40
C VAL A 109 -1.47 -4.75 1.52
N ILE A 110 -1.89 -3.50 1.32
CA ILE A 110 -1.08 -2.43 0.77
C ILE A 110 -0.75 -1.50 1.93
N VAL A 111 0.54 -1.22 2.14
CA VAL A 111 1.00 -0.34 3.21
C VAL A 111 1.51 0.96 2.60
N ASP A 112 0.90 2.08 2.95
CA ASP A 112 1.43 3.41 2.62
C ASP A 112 2.39 3.86 3.73
N LEU A 113 3.67 3.97 3.38
CA LEU A 113 4.73 4.38 4.30
C LEU A 113 5.10 5.86 4.16
N GLY A 114 4.38 6.58 3.28
CA GLY A 114 4.69 7.97 2.99
C GLY A 114 6.11 8.17 2.46
N ARG A 115 6.71 9.27 2.83
CA ARG A 115 8.05 9.63 2.32
C ARG A 115 9.20 9.03 3.10
N ARG A 116 9.05 8.79 4.40
CA ARG A 116 10.14 8.43 5.31
C ARG A 116 9.93 7.11 6.03
N GLY A 117 8.74 6.58 6.04
CA GLY A 117 8.41 5.39 6.80
C GLY A 117 9.25 4.15 6.44
N ALA A 118 9.63 4.01 5.16
CA ALA A 118 10.44 2.87 4.71
C ALA A 118 11.89 2.86 5.26
N VAL A 119 12.41 3.99 5.74
CA VAL A 119 13.75 4.13 6.33
C VAL A 119 13.71 4.67 7.76
N GLY A 120 12.53 4.86 8.32
CA GLY A 120 12.27 5.37 9.66
C GLY A 120 11.82 4.29 10.65
N PRO A 121 11.12 4.67 11.72
CA PRO A 121 10.64 3.74 12.76
C PRO A 121 9.73 2.63 12.23
N SER A 122 8.97 2.88 11.18
CA SER A 122 8.09 1.90 10.52
C SER A 122 8.79 1.05 9.44
N SER A 123 10.12 1.13 9.32
CA SER A 123 10.91 0.42 8.30
C SER A 123 10.77 -1.10 8.33
N VAL A 124 10.45 -1.67 9.48
CA VAL A 124 10.16 -3.10 9.60
C VAL A 124 9.02 -3.56 8.67
N LEU A 125 8.05 -2.68 8.40
CA LEU A 125 6.97 -2.97 7.44
C LEU A 125 7.51 -3.13 6.01
N ALA A 126 8.48 -2.30 5.61
CA ALA A 126 9.15 -2.44 4.32
C ALA A 126 10.04 -3.68 4.26
N GLN A 127 10.74 -4.02 5.35
CA GLN A 127 11.62 -5.19 5.41
C GLN A 127 10.86 -6.51 5.26
N ARG A 128 9.61 -6.57 5.71
CA ARG A 128 8.76 -7.77 5.64
C ARG A 128 7.77 -7.78 4.47
N ALA A 129 7.82 -6.77 3.61
CA ALA A 129 6.99 -6.72 2.43
C ALA A 129 7.48 -7.67 1.32
N ASP A 130 6.57 -8.24 0.55
CA ASP A 130 6.92 -8.98 -0.68
C ASP A 130 7.58 -8.04 -1.69
N VAL A 131 7.04 -6.84 -1.83
CA VAL A 131 7.50 -5.81 -2.77
C VAL A 131 7.41 -4.44 -2.12
N VAL A 132 8.44 -3.63 -2.27
CA VAL A 132 8.45 -2.22 -1.90
C VAL A 132 8.41 -1.38 -3.16
N LEU A 133 7.40 -0.53 -3.29
CA LEU A 133 7.19 0.34 -4.44
C LEU A 133 7.64 1.77 -4.12
N MET A 134 8.62 2.26 -4.86
CA MET A 134 8.98 3.66 -4.83
C MET A 134 8.22 4.43 -5.89
N VAL A 135 7.38 5.35 -5.46
CA VAL A 135 6.60 6.23 -6.35
C VAL A 135 7.41 7.49 -6.65
N THR A 136 7.59 7.82 -7.91
CA THR A 136 8.29 9.02 -8.33
C THR A 136 7.74 9.59 -9.64
N ARG A 137 7.96 10.88 -9.89
CA ARG A 137 7.67 11.49 -11.20
C ARG A 137 8.82 11.24 -12.16
N ASN A 138 8.50 11.12 -13.45
CA ASN A 138 9.50 11.00 -14.51
C ASN A 138 10.15 12.36 -14.88
N SER A 139 10.38 13.22 -13.90
CA SER A 139 11.07 14.51 -14.00
C SER A 139 12.47 14.43 -13.39
N LEU A 140 13.39 15.31 -13.82
CA LEU A 140 14.76 15.34 -13.29
C LEU A 140 14.80 15.42 -11.76
N ARG A 141 13.99 16.31 -11.16
CA ARG A 141 13.88 16.43 -9.70
C ARG A 141 13.40 15.14 -9.05
N GLY A 142 12.38 14.51 -9.64
CA GLY A 142 11.84 13.23 -9.15
C GLY A 142 12.90 12.14 -9.17
N LEU A 143 13.62 12.00 -10.28
CA LEU A 143 14.64 10.98 -10.46
C LEU A 143 15.85 11.17 -9.55
N GLN A 144 16.33 12.41 -9.38
CA GLN A 144 17.41 12.70 -8.43
C GLN A 144 17.01 12.33 -6.98
N SER A 145 15.80 12.73 -6.57
CA SER A 145 15.29 12.34 -5.25
C SER A 145 15.14 10.84 -5.09
N ALA A 146 14.68 10.15 -6.14
CA ALA A 146 14.51 8.70 -6.13
C ALA A 146 15.85 7.98 -6.05
N GLN A 147 16.88 8.43 -6.76
CA GLN A 147 18.22 7.84 -6.76
C GLN A 147 18.81 7.75 -5.36
N VAL A 148 18.79 8.86 -4.62
CA VAL A 148 19.31 8.91 -3.23
C VAL A 148 18.52 7.98 -2.30
N ARG A 149 17.19 8.01 -2.42
CA ARG A 149 16.32 7.18 -1.58
C ARG A 149 16.40 5.69 -1.91
N LEU A 150 16.60 5.35 -3.19
CA LEU A 150 16.78 3.96 -3.60
C LEU A 150 18.06 3.36 -3.02
N ALA A 151 19.16 4.13 -2.96
CA ALA A 151 20.39 3.66 -2.33
C ALA A 151 20.14 3.33 -0.84
N ALA A 152 19.58 4.27 -0.09
CA ALA A 152 19.24 4.07 1.33
C ALA A 152 18.27 2.89 1.54
N LEU A 153 17.29 2.75 0.65
CA LEU A 153 16.31 1.67 0.74
C LEU A 153 16.94 0.30 0.45
N ARG A 154 17.85 0.21 -0.52
CA ARG A 154 18.59 -1.01 -0.81
C ARG A 154 19.46 -1.45 0.37
N ASP A 155 20.17 -0.50 0.99
CA ASP A 155 20.98 -0.76 2.18
C ASP A 155 20.10 -1.24 3.33
N GLN A 156 18.95 -0.60 3.56
CA GLN A 156 18.02 -0.95 4.61
C GLN A 156 17.39 -2.33 4.43
N LEU A 157 17.03 -2.69 3.22
CA LEU A 157 16.34 -3.94 2.92
C LEU A 157 17.28 -5.13 2.79
N GLY A 158 18.56 -4.92 2.45
CA GLY A 158 19.55 -5.99 2.33
C GLY A 158 19.11 -7.17 1.45
N GLY A 159 18.20 -6.94 0.48
CA GLY A 159 17.59 -7.99 -0.35
C GLY A 159 16.36 -8.68 0.24
N ALA A 160 15.90 -8.29 1.44
CA ALA A 160 14.73 -8.87 2.10
C ALA A 160 13.43 -8.67 1.31
N ALA A 161 13.30 -7.54 0.59
CA ALA A 161 12.15 -7.27 -0.28
C ALA A 161 12.60 -6.92 -1.71
N GLN A 162 11.73 -7.15 -2.69
CA GLN A 162 11.94 -6.67 -4.05
C GLN A 162 11.55 -5.20 -4.14
N ILE A 163 12.40 -4.39 -4.79
CA ILE A 163 12.11 -2.98 -5.02
C ILE A 163 11.64 -2.77 -6.45
N GLY A 164 10.51 -2.10 -6.61
CA GLY A 164 9.97 -1.67 -7.90
C GLY A 164 9.70 -0.17 -7.94
N LEU A 165 9.67 0.40 -9.15
CA LEU A 165 9.32 1.79 -9.39
C LEU A 165 7.90 1.92 -9.92
N VAL A 166 7.17 2.88 -9.38
CA VAL A 166 5.92 3.38 -9.95
C VAL A 166 6.18 4.80 -10.45
N LEU A 167 6.07 4.99 -11.75
CA LEU A 167 6.25 6.30 -12.36
C LEU A 167 4.91 7.02 -12.47
N VAL A 168 4.88 8.28 -12.05
CA VAL A 168 3.79 9.20 -12.37
C VAL A 168 4.27 10.08 -13.52
N GLU A 169 3.56 10.03 -14.63
CA GLU A 169 3.88 10.82 -15.83
C GLU A 169 3.79 12.32 -15.56
N GLY A 170 4.37 13.13 -16.43
CA GLY A 170 4.42 14.60 -16.35
C GLY A 170 5.82 15.18 -16.53
N GLY A 171 6.80 14.36 -16.94
CA GLY A 171 8.16 14.76 -17.25
C GLY A 171 8.65 14.13 -18.56
N PRO A 172 9.85 14.51 -19.02
CA PRO A 172 10.35 14.14 -20.35
C PRO A 172 11.01 12.76 -20.43
N PHE A 173 11.30 12.11 -19.28
CA PHE A 173 12.11 10.89 -19.29
C PHE A 173 11.26 9.64 -19.51
N GLY A 174 11.71 8.79 -20.42
CA GLY A 174 11.04 7.54 -20.76
C GLY A 174 11.29 6.43 -19.72
N ARG A 175 10.38 5.46 -19.71
CA ARG A 175 10.43 4.29 -18.81
C ARG A 175 11.79 3.58 -18.85
N ASP A 176 12.27 3.22 -20.04
CA ASP A 176 13.49 2.41 -20.21
C ASP A 176 14.74 3.16 -19.80
N GLU A 177 14.78 4.48 -20.03
CA GLU A 177 15.85 5.36 -19.59
C GLU A 177 15.91 5.41 -18.06
N ILE A 178 14.76 5.59 -17.40
CA ILE A 178 14.65 5.63 -15.95
C ILE A 178 15.08 4.30 -15.35
N GLN A 179 14.61 3.19 -15.91
CA GLN A 179 14.94 1.86 -15.43
C GLN A 179 16.45 1.58 -15.50
N ARG A 180 17.10 1.97 -16.58
CA ARG A 180 18.56 1.87 -16.73
C ARG A 180 19.31 2.79 -15.76
N THR A 181 18.87 4.04 -15.63
CA THR A 181 19.53 5.04 -14.78
C THR A 181 19.42 4.70 -13.30
N LEU A 182 18.24 4.31 -12.83
CA LEU A 182 18.00 3.98 -11.43
C LEU A 182 18.29 2.52 -11.08
N GLN A 183 18.60 1.69 -12.09
CA GLN A 183 18.84 0.25 -11.91
C GLN A 183 17.72 -0.44 -11.11
N ALA A 184 16.46 -0.06 -11.38
CA ALA A 184 15.30 -0.60 -10.71
C ALA A 184 14.18 -0.83 -11.72
N GLU A 185 13.44 -1.93 -11.56
CA GLU A 185 12.35 -2.27 -12.46
C GLU A 185 11.19 -1.28 -12.35
N VAL A 186 10.76 -0.71 -13.48
CA VAL A 186 9.53 0.07 -13.55
C VAL A 186 8.35 -0.89 -13.68
N VAL A 187 7.63 -1.09 -12.60
CA VAL A 187 6.51 -2.04 -12.52
C VAL A 187 5.20 -1.41 -12.97
N ALA A 188 5.06 -0.10 -12.81
CA ALA A 188 3.86 0.64 -13.19
C ALA A 188 4.17 2.03 -13.71
N VAL A 189 3.34 2.50 -14.63
CA VAL A 189 3.32 3.88 -15.10
C VAL A 189 1.88 4.39 -14.96
N LEU A 190 1.71 5.46 -14.20
CA LEU A 190 0.42 6.10 -13.96
C LEU A 190 0.38 7.44 -14.70
N PRO A 191 -0.67 7.73 -15.47
CA PRO A 191 -0.81 9.00 -16.16
C PRO A 191 -1.01 10.15 -15.15
N TRP A 192 -0.55 11.34 -15.51
CA TRP A 192 -0.82 12.55 -14.73
C TRP A 192 -2.26 13.02 -14.98
N GLN A 193 -3.17 12.62 -14.11
CA GLN A 193 -4.61 12.92 -14.19
C GLN A 193 -5.07 13.56 -12.88
N PRO A 194 -4.78 14.86 -12.65
CA PRO A 194 -5.05 15.52 -11.37
C PRO A 194 -6.52 15.51 -10.98
N GLU A 195 -7.44 15.67 -11.94
CA GLU A 195 -8.89 15.63 -11.67
C GLU A 195 -9.35 14.25 -11.19
N GLN A 196 -8.88 13.17 -11.85
CA GLN A 196 -9.17 11.81 -11.39
C GLN A 196 -8.47 11.50 -10.06
N ALA A 197 -7.28 12.02 -9.85
CA ALA A 197 -6.57 11.85 -8.58
C ALA A 197 -7.32 12.55 -7.42
N ALA A 198 -7.87 13.74 -7.64
CA ALA A 198 -8.62 14.48 -6.64
C ALA A 198 -9.87 13.74 -6.13
N VAL A 199 -10.51 12.91 -6.96
CA VAL A 199 -11.59 12.00 -6.49
C VAL A 199 -11.09 11.07 -5.41
N LEU A 200 -9.85 10.57 -5.53
CA LEU A 200 -9.25 9.58 -4.63
C LEU A 200 -8.49 10.19 -3.46
N SER A 201 -8.03 11.43 -3.58
CA SER A 201 -7.23 12.10 -2.55
C SER A 201 -8.00 13.13 -1.75
N ASP A 202 -8.95 13.83 -2.40
CA ASP A 202 -9.63 15.00 -1.83
C ASP A 202 -11.14 14.82 -1.75
N GLY A 203 -11.66 13.64 -2.15
CA GLY A 203 -13.10 13.37 -2.18
C GLY A 203 -13.87 14.25 -3.18
N ALA A 204 -13.23 14.66 -4.28
CA ALA A 204 -13.91 15.37 -5.34
C ALA A 204 -15.05 14.53 -5.94
N GLU A 205 -16.03 15.20 -6.55
CA GLU A 205 -17.17 14.52 -7.15
C GLU A 205 -16.72 13.47 -8.18
N GLN A 206 -17.27 12.27 -8.07
CA GLN A 206 -16.92 11.15 -8.94
C GLN A 206 -17.67 11.25 -10.27
N PRO A 207 -16.98 11.41 -11.41
CA PRO A 207 -17.62 11.39 -12.73
C PRO A 207 -18.26 10.03 -13.02
N ARG A 208 -19.35 10.01 -13.80
CA ARG A 208 -20.08 8.77 -14.16
C ARG A 208 -19.22 7.64 -14.75
N ARG A 209 -18.08 7.97 -15.39
CA ARG A 209 -17.15 7.00 -16.00
C ARG A 209 -15.79 6.97 -15.31
N PHE A 210 -15.73 7.34 -14.05
CA PHE A 210 -14.49 7.42 -13.29
C PHE A 210 -13.67 6.12 -13.37
N GLU A 211 -14.30 4.98 -13.16
CA GLU A 211 -13.62 3.68 -13.20
C GLU A 211 -13.05 3.31 -14.57
N GLN A 212 -13.58 3.92 -15.64
CA GLN A 212 -13.09 3.77 -17.01
C GLN A 212 -12.05 4.83 -17.37
N GLY A 213 -11.72 5.73 -16.47
CA GLY A 213 -10.73 6.77 -16.63
C GLY A 213 -9.30 6.22 -16.80
N GLU A 214 -8.41 7.03 -17.35
CA GLU A 214 -7.04 6.61 -17.66
C GLU A 214 -6.26 6.19 -16.41
N LEU A 215 -6.38 6.94 -15.31
CA LEU A 215 -5.75 6.61 -14.03
C LEU A 215 -6.22 5.25 -13.52
N MET A 216 -7.52 4.97 -13.56
CA MET A 216 -8.09 3.72 -13.05
C MET A 216 -7.74 2.53 -13.95
N ARG A 217 -7.66 2.74 -15.27
CA ARG A 217 -7.18 1.69 -16.20
C ARG A 217 -5.70 1.36 -15.95
N ALA A 218 -4.86 2.39 -15.83
CA ALA A 218 -3.44 2.22 -15.54
C ALA A 218 -3.22 1.54 -14.18
N ALA A 219 -3.99 1.93 -13.15
CA ALA A 219 -3.94 1.29 -11.84
C ALA A 219 -4.34 -0.19 -11.92
N ARG A 220 -5.39 -0.54 -12.67
CA ARG A 220 -5.82 -1.95 -12.86
C ARG A 220 -4.76 -2.80 -13.54
N THR A 221 -4.12 -2.28 -14.59
CA THR A 221 -3.00 -2.96 -15.24
C THR A 221 -1.83 -3.14 -14.27
N SER A 222 -1.55 -2.12 -13.47
CA SER A 222 -0.48 -2.13 -12.47
C SER A 222 -0.72 -3.17 -11.37
N THR A 223 -1.92 -3.25 -10.84
CA THR A 223 -2.26 -4.22 -9.77
C THR A 223 -2.17 -5.66 -10.26
N THR A 224 -2.61 -5.94 -11.50
CA THR A 224 -2.44 -7.26 -12.12
C THR A 224 -0.96 -7.65 -12.21
N ARG A 225 -0.11 -6.73 -12.68
CA ARG A 225 1.33 -6.98 -12.79
C ARG A 225 2.00 -7.16 -11.42
N LEU A 226 1.58 -6.37 -10.42
CA LEU A 226 2.09 -6.50 -9.05
C LEU A 226 1.76 -7.86 -8.46
N ARG A 227 0.53 -8.34 -8.61
CA ARG A 227 0.17 -9.69 -8.14
C ARG A 227 1.02 -10.77 -8.80
N GLN A 228 1.24 -10.69 -10.11
CA GLN A 228 2.11 -11.63 -10.83
C GLN A 228 3.55 -11.59 -10.30
N MET A 229 4.07 -10.40 -10.04
CA MET A 229 5.42 -10.22 -9.49
C MET A 229 5.55 -10.82 -8.09
N ILE A 230 4.57 -10.59 -7.21
CA ILE A 230 4.51 -11.16 -5.87
C ILE A 230 4.45 -12.69 -5.95
N ALA A 231 3.56 -13.25 -6.78
CA ALA A 231 3.42 -14.69 -6.94
C ALA A 231 4.74 -15.34 -7.43
N THR A 232 5.41 -14.73 -8.42
CA THR A 232 6.70 -15.20 -8.93
C THR A 232 7.77 -15.17 -7.85
N ARG A 233 7.83 -14.12 -7.03
CA ARG A 233 8.78 -14.01 -5.93
C ARG A 233 8.53 -15.09 -4.87
N ARG A 234 7.29 -15.26 -4.42
CA ARG A 234 6.91 -16.26 -3.42
C ARG A 234 7.25 -17.67 -3.88
N SER A 235 6.97 -17.99 -5.14
CA SER A 235 7.34 -19.27 -5.75
C SER A 235 8.87 -19.52 -5.72
N ARG A 236 9.67 -18.48 -6.01
CA ARG A 236 11.15 -18.59 -5.95
C ARG A 236 11.68 -18.78 -4.53
N LEU A 237 10.99 -18.25 -3.53
CA LEU A 237 11.36 -18.41 -2.12
C LEU A 237 10.81 -19.70 -1.49
N GLY A 238 10.15 -20.57 -2.27
CA GLY A 238 9.53 -21.80 -1.78
C GLY A 238 8.30 -21.58 -0.90
N GLN A 239 7.74 -20.39 -0.89
CA GLN A 239 6.49 -20.09 -0.20
C GLN A 239 5.31 -20.46 -1.10
N PRO A 240 4.25 -21.16 -0.60
CA PRO A 240 3.10 -21.50 -1.43
C PRO A 240 2.40 -20.21 -1.92
N ALA A 241 1.96 -20.24 -3.18
CA ALA A 241 1.10 -19.18 -3.71
C ALA A 241 -0.22 -19.15 -2.92
N ALA A 242 -0.68 -17.95 -2.57
CA ALA A 242 -1.99 -17.76 -1.98
C ALA A 242 -3.06 -18.36 -2.91
N GLY A 243 -3.86 -19.29 -2.44
CA GLY A 243 -5.02 -19.82 -3.17
C GLY A 243 -4.98 -21.29 -3.61
N GLY A 244 -3.88 -22.03 -3.38
CA GLY A 244 -3.76 -23.42 -3.82
C GLY A 244 -3.98 -24.47 -2.73
N ARG A 245 -5.06 -24.45 -1.98
CA ARG A 245 -5.54 -25.66 -1.30
C ARG A 245 -6.57 -26.33 -2.20
N GLU A 246 -6.09 -27.23 -3.06
CA GLU A 246 -6.94 -28.26 -3.62
C GLU A 246 -7.64 -29.00 -2.49
N ALA A 247 -8.97 -29.03 -2.57
CA ALA A 247 -9.78 -29.92 -1.77
C ALA A 247 -9.36 -31.36 -2.08
N SER A 248 -8.43 -31.92 -1.29
CA SER A 248 -8.15 -33.34 -1.30
C SER A 248 -9.37 -34.03 -0.73
N GLY A 249 -10.17 -34.59 -1.64
CA GLY A 249 -11.37 -35.32 -1.37
C GLY A 249 -11.10 -36.54 -0.49
N ALA A 250 -11.94 -36.64 0.51
CA ALA A 250 -12.13 -37.87 1.27
C ALA A 250 -12.61 -39.00 0.37
N ARG A 251 -11.98 -40.15 0.49
CA ARG A 251 -12.59 -41.45 0.27
C ARG A 251 -12.98 -42.04 1.61
#